data_c220841592e1da033b6b5e8a09df621b
#
_entry.id   c220841592e1da033b6b5e8a09df621b
#
_cell.length_a   1.000
_cell.length_b   1.000
_cell.length_c   1.000
_cell.angle_alpha   90.00
_cell.angle_beta   90.00
_cell.angle_gamma   90.00
#
_symmetry.space_group_name_H-M   'P 1'
#
loop_
_entity.id
_entity.type
_entity.pdbx_description
1 polymer ?
#
loop_
_entity_poly.entity_id
_entity_poly.type
_entity_poly.pdbx_seq_one_letter_code
_entity_poly.pdbx_strand_id
1 'polypeptide(L)'
;MQAGTILIVDDNKSVLTSLELLLEDEFEGVETASNPNSILSVLDSRPVDLVLLDMNFSAGVNTGNEGLFWLRRIREIAPELPVIMLTAYGDVELV
;
A
#
# COMPACT_ATOMS: atom_id res chain seq x y z
N MET A 1 -5.31 -19.75 -9.20
CA MET A 1 -4.11 -19.70 -8.36
C MET A 1 -3.99 -18.32 -7.73
N GLN A 2 -3.81 -18.28 -6.45
CA GLN A 2 -3.71 -17.00 -5.74
C GLN A 2 -2.31 -16.44 -5.81
N ALA A 3 -2.21 -15.13 -5.98
CA ALA A 3 -0.95 -14.43 -5.84
C ALA A 3 -0.53 -14.44 -4.35
N GLY A 4 0.71 -14.09 -4.06
CA GLY A 4 1.20 -14.11 -2.68
C GLY A 4 0.50 -13.13 -1.74
N THR A 5 1.25 -12.28 -1.07
CA THR A 5 0.70 -11.36 -0.07
C THR A 5 0.72 -9.92 -0.58
N ILE A 6 -0.39 -9.22 -0.39
CA ILE A 6 -0.50 -7.81 -0.71
C ILE A 6 -0.56 -6.99 0.59
N LEU A 7 0.15 -5.89 0.62
CA LEU A 7 0.07 -4.90 1.70
C LEU A 7 -0.69 -3.68 1.19
N ILE A 8 -1.77 -3.32 1.87
CA ILE A 8 -2.60 -2.17 1.54
C ILE A 8 -2.36 -1.09 2.58
N VAL A 9 -1.94 0.09 2.14
CA VAL A 9 -1.62 1.20 3.04
C VAL A 9 -2.52 2.39 2.72
N ASP A 10 -3.39 2.74 3.65
CA ASP A 10 -4.34 3.84 3.50
C ASP A 10 -4.77 4.28 4.90
N ASP A 11 -4.85 5.58 5.15
CA ASP A 11 -5.26 6.07 6.47
C ASP A 11 -6.78 6.00 6.68
N ASN A 12 -7.54 5.73 5.65
CA ASN A 12 -8.98 5.56 5.74
C ASN A 12 -9.33 4.09 5.98
N LYS A 13 -9.79 3.78 7.18
CA LYS A 13 -10.08 2.39 7.57
C LYS A 13 -11.21 1.76 6.76
N SER A 14 -12.17 2.55 6.30
CA SER A 14 -13.25 2.04 5.45
C SER A 14 -12.70 1.58 4.10
N VAL A 15 -11.75 2.31 3.56
CA VAL A 15 -11.10 1.93 2.31
C VAL A 15 -10.31 0.64 2.50
N LEU A 16 -9.56 0.53 3.61
CA LEU A 16 -8.81 -0.68 3.92
C LEU A 16 -9.72 -1.90 3.99
N THR A 17 -10.83 -1.78 4.71
CA THR A 17 -11.78 -2.88 4.86
C THR A 17 -12.37 -3.29 3.52
N SER A 18 -12.77 -2.31 2.70
CA SER A 18 -13.35 -2.58 1.39
C SER A 18 -12.35 -3.26 0.47
N LEU A 19 -11.12 -2.79 0.45
CA LEU A 19 -10.08 -3.39 -0.40
C LEU A 19 -9.69 -4.78 0.10
N GLU A 20 -9.65 -4.98 1.40
CA GLU A 20 -9.35 -6.29 1.97
C GLU A 20 -10.39 -7.32 1.53
N LEU A 21 -11.67 -6.96 1.63
CA LEU A 21 -12.76 -7.85 1.21
C LEU A 21 -12.70 -8.13 -0.29
N LEU A 22 -12.37 -7.12 -1.08
CA LEU A 22 -12.30 -7.25 -2.52
C LEU A 22 -11.14 -8.16 -2.96
N LEU A 23 -10.01 -8.08 -2.25
CA LEU A 23 -8.78 -8.74 -2.67
C LEU A 23 -8.47 -10.06 -1.94
N GLU A 24 -9.22 -10.40 -0.90
CA GLU A 24 -8.92 -11.57 -0.10
C GLU A 24 -9.00 -12.89 -0.89
N ASP A 25 -9.78 -12.92 -1.94
CA ASP A 25 -9.89 -14.10 -2.80
C ASP A 25 -8.81 -14.16 -3.88
N GLU A 26 -8.11 -13.05 -4.10
CA GLU A 26 -7.10 -12.93 -5.15
C GLU A 26 -5.68 -13.17 -4.63
N PHE A 27 -5.47 -13.05 -3.33
CA PHE A 27 -4.17 -13.18 -2.69
C PHE A 27 -4.23 -14.18 -1.55
N GLU A 28 -3.10 -14.85 -1.29
CA GLU A 28 -3.00 -15.75 -0.14
C GLU A 28 -3.14 -14.99 1.17
N GLY A 29 -2.54 -13.80 1.22
CA GLY A 29 -2.59 -12.95 2.41
C GLY A 29 -2.84 -11.51 2.05
N VAL A 30 -3.62 -10.83 2.89
CA VAL A 30 -3.86 -9.39 2.76
C VAL A 30 -3.49 -8.75 4.09
N GLU A 31 -2.47 -7.89 4.06
CA GLU A 31 -2.06 -7.11 5.22
C GLU A 31 -2.53 -5.69 5.02
N THR A 32 -2.96 -5.04 6.09
CA THR A 32 -3.40 -3.65 6.01
C THR A 32 -2.63 -2.80 7.00
N ALA A 33 -2.37 -1.55 6.62
CA ALA A 33 -1.71 -0.59 7.49
C ALA A 33 -2.42 0.76 7.34
N SER A 34 -2.92 1.29 8.45
CA SER A 34 -3.57 2.59 8.46
C SER A 34 -2.58 3.72 8.73
N ASN A 35 -1.34 3.38 9.02
CA ASN A 35 -0.29 4.35 9.31
C ASN A 35 0.92 3.99 8.45
N PRO A 36 1.42 4.91 7.64
CA PRO A 36 2.56 4.63 6.77
C PRO A 36 3.83 4.27 7.53
N ASN A 37 3.94 4.68 8.79
CA ASN A 37 5.09 4.30 9.61
C ASN A 37 5.18 2.81 9.86
N SER A 38 4.09 2.07 9.64
CA SER A 38 4.06 0.62 9.80
C SER A 38 4.60 -0.12 8.58
N ILE A 39 4.77 0.55 7.45
CA ILE A 39 5.18 -0.10 6.20
C ILE A 39 6.49 -0.85 6.37
N LEU A 40 7.51 -0.19 6.87
CA LEU A 40 8.83 -0.79 6.98
C LEU A 40 8.84 -1.98 7.92
N SER A 41 8.09 -1.88 9.00
CA SER A 41 7.95 -2.94 9.98
C SER A 41 7.30 -4.18 9.36
N VAL A 42 6.24 -3.99 8.59
CA VAL A 42 5.55 -5.10 7.92
C VAL A 42 6.46 -5.74 6.87
N LEU A 43 7.15 -4.94 6.08
CA LEU A 43 8.04 -5.47 5.04
C LEU A 43 9.21 -6.25 5.65
N ASP A 44 9.66 -5.85 6.83
CA ASP A 44 10.75 -6.53 7.51
C ASP A 44 10.32 -7.86 8.12
N SER A 45 9.08 -7.95 8.58
CA SER A 45 8.60 -9.11 9.33
C SER A 45 7.82 -10.13 8.50
N ARG A 46 7.35 -9.76 7.32
CA ARG A 46 6.50 -10.63 6.49
C ARG A 46 6.87 -10.55 5.02
N PRO A 47 6.75 -11.66 4.28
CA PRO A 47 6.95 -11.60 2.83
C PRO A 47 5.76 -10.87 2.19
N VAL A 48 6.05 -9.80 1.46
CA VAL A 48 5.04 -9.03 0.74
C VAL A 48 5.42 -9.01 -0.73
N ASP A 49 4.46 -9.30 -1.59
CA ASP A 49 4.69 -9.41 -3.03
C ASP A 49 4.18 -8.21 -3.82
N LEU A 50 3.33 -7.41 -3.21
CA LEU A 50 2.75 -6.23 -3.86
C LEU A 50 2.32 -5.24 -2.78
N VAL A 51 2.55 -3.96 -3.04
CA VAL A 51 2.08 -2.89 -2.14
C VAL A 51 1.09 -2.01 -2.89
N LEU A 52 -0.05 -1.76 -2.26
CA LEU A 52 -1.04 -0.81 -2.74
C LEU A 52 -0.97 0.39 -1.80
N LEU A 53 -0.48 1.50 -2.29
CA LEU A 53 -0.10 2.65 -1.47
C LEU A 53 -0.96 3.87 -1.80
N ASP A 54 -1.61 4.42 -0.78
CA ASP A 54 -2.31 5.70 -0.93
C ASP A 54 -1.29 6.83 -1.03
N MET A 55 -1.53 7.78 -1.89
CA MET A 55 -0.65 8.92 -2.07
C MET A 55 -0.83 9.99 -1.00
N ASN A 56 -1.97 10.02 -0.33
CA ASN A 56 -2.31 11.09 0.61
C ASN A 56 -2.72 10.51 1.95
N PHE A 57 -1.87 10.68 2.95
CA PHE A 57 -2.13 10.16 4.29
C PHE A 57 -2.67 11.19 5.27
N SER A 58 -2.54 12.47 4.95
CA SER A 58 -3.02 13.53 5.82
C SER A 58 -4.33 14.07 5.30
N ALA A 59 -5.37 13.99 6.11
CA ALA A 59 -6.69 14.50 5.74
C ALA A 59 -6.57 15.99 5.41
N GLY A 60 -7.12 16.38 4.25
CA GLY A 60 -7.12 17.77 3.83
C GLY A 60 -5.84 18.24 3.16
N VAL A 61 -4.82 17.39 3.06
CA VAL A 61 -3.57 17.73 2.39
C VAL A 61 -3.37 16.79 1.21
N ASN A 62 -3.58 17.30 0.01
CA ASN A 62 -3.53 16.51 -1.22
C ASN A 62 -2.31 16.84 -2.06
N THR A 63 -1.13 16.78 -1.46
CA THR A 63 0.10 17.07 -2.18
C THR A 63 0.72 15.87 -2.86
N GLY A 64 0.37 14.66 -2.40
CA GLY A 64 1.00 13.44 -2.89
C GLY A 64 2.42 13.22 -2.41
N ASN A 65 2.99 14.19 -1.69
CA ASN A 65 4.39 14.10 -1.26
C ASN A 65 4.63 12.97 -0.26
N GLU A 66 3.66 12.69 0.59
CA GLU A 66 3.81 11.61 1.56
C GLU A 66 3.87 10.25 0.87
N GLY A 67 2.99 10.04 -0.11
CA GLY A 67 3.03 8.79 -0.87
C GLY A 67 4.36 8.60 -1.58
N LEU A 68 4.86 9.66 -2.22
CA LEU A 68 6.14 9.60 -2.90
C LEU A 68 7.30 9.36 -1.93
N PHE A 69 7.25 9.96 -0.75
CA PHE A 69 8.24 9.71 0.29
C PHE A 69 8.31 8.23 0.64
N TRP A 70 7.15 7.63 0.91
CA TRP A 70 7.10 6.22 1.30
C TRP A 70 7.44 5.29 0.15
N LEU A 71 7.08 5.66 -1.09
CA LEU A 71 7.50 4.91 -2.26
C LEU A 71 9.02 4.82 -2.34
N ARG A 72 9.71 5.93 -2.12
CA ARG A 72 11.17 5.95 -2.13
C ARG A 72 11.75 5.07 -1.04
N ARG A 73 11.17 5.13 0.16
CA ARG A 73 11.63 4.29 1.28
C ARG A 73 11.46 2.80 0.96
N ILE A 74 10.32 2.44 0.39
CA ILE A 74 10.07 1.05 0.01
C ILE A 74 11.09 0.61 -1.03
N ARG A 75 11.38 1.46 -2.00
CA ARG A 75 12.33 1.12 -3.05
C ARG A 75 13.75 0.97 -2.55
N GLU A 76 14.10 1.68 -1.49
CA GLU A 76 15.42 1.53 -0.88
C GLU A 76 15.62 0.16 -0.25
N ILE A 77 14.57 -0.38 0.38
CA ILE A 77 14.68 -1.64 1.10
C ILE A 77 14.21 -2.84 0.29
N ALA A 78 13.36 -2.64 -0.70
CA ALA A 78 12.82 -3.69 -1.54
C ALA A 78 12.70 -3.20 -2.98
N PRO A 79 13.82 -3.05 -3.69
CA PRO A 79 13.82 -2.43 -5.02
C PRO A 79 13.04 -3.20 -6.08
N GLU A 80 12.80 -4.48 -5.87
CA GLU A 80 12.05 -5.30 -6.81
C GLU A 80 10.57 -5.43 -6.48
N LEU A 81 10.14 -4.88 -5.36
CA LEU A 81 8.76 -4.99 -4.91
C LEU A 81 7.87 -4.05 -5.74
N PRO A 82 6.86 -4.58 -6.46
CA PRO A 82 5.93 -3.73 -7.19
C PRO A 82 5.07 -2.90 -6.24
N VAL A 83 4.86 -1.64 -6.60
CA VAL A 83 4.01 -0.73 -5.83
C VAL A 83 3.00 -0.10 -6.77
N ILE A 84 1.73 -0.19 -6.41
CA ILE A 84 0.65 0.47 -7.12
C ILE A 84 0.22 1.65 -6.26
N MET A 85 0.21 2.84 -6.84
CA MET A 85 -0.17 4.04 -6.11
C MET A 85 -1.60 4.45 -6.46
N LEU A 86 -2.39 4.70 -5.42
CA LEU A 86 -3.75 5.21 -5.58
C LEU A 86 -3.71 6.73 -5.44
N THR A 87 -4.17 7.43 -6.47
CA THR A 87 -4.15 8.88 -6.47
C THR A 87 -5.48 9.45 -5.99
N ALA A 88 -5.46 10.72 -5.58
CA ALA A 88 -6.66 11.40 -5.11
C ALA A 88 -7.70 11.58 -6.23
N TYR A 89 -7.32 11.42 -7.48
CA TYR A 89 -8.20 11.62 -8.63
C TYR A 89 -8.74 10.31 -9.19
N GLY A 90 -8.55 9.22 -8.47
CA GLY A 90 -9.04 7.92 -8.92
C GLY A 90 -8.15 7.22 -9.93
N ASP A 91 -7.05 7.81 -10.30
CA ASP A 91 -6.10 7.17 -11.20
C ASP A 91 -5.24 6.17 -10.44
N VAL A 92 -4.76 5.17 -11.16
CA VAL A 92 -3.90 4.14 -10.58
C VAL A 92 -2.62 4.08 -11.40
N GLU A 93 -1.49 4.13 -10.73
CA GLU A 93 -0.19 4.05 -11.38
C GLU A 93 0.62 2.88 -10.82
N LEU A 94 1.17 2.09 -11.73
CA LEU A 94 2.11 1.04 -11.38
C LEU A 94 3.52 1.60 -11.44
N VAL A 95 4.23 1.46 -10.35
CA VAL A 95 5.56 2.07 -10.22
C VAL A 95 6.65 1.02 -10.05
#